data_531217aafa98b032f41d0da3a25bc9ae
#
_entry.id   531217aafa98b032f41d0da3a25bc9ae
#
_cell.length_a   1.000
_cell.length_b   1.000
_cell.length_c   1.000
_cell.angle_alpha   90.00
_cell.angle_beta   90.00
_cell.angle_gamma   90.00
#
_symmetry.space_group_name_H-M   'P 1'
#
loop_
_entity.id
_entity.type
_entity.pdbx_description
1 polymer ?
#
loop_
_entity_poly.entity_id
_entity_poly.type
_entity_poly.pdbx_seq_one_letter_code
_entity_poly.pdbx_strand_id
1 'polypeptide(L)'
;KDCSVWDDKGQEYLDLYGGHAVISIGHCHPHYVEALARQAAELGFYSNSVVNMLQRRLAERLGKACGYEDYQLFLINSGAEANENAMKLASFKTGRTRVLSAVKAFHGRTSLAVEATDNAKIIAPVNANGHVTYLPLNDLAAWEAELAKGDVCACIIECIQGVGGIRMATEEFAQGLQAACKRHGAVLVCDEIQCGYGRSGRFFAHQWLGIRPDLITVAKGIANGFPMGAVLISPDFKPEYGQLGTTFGGNHMACAAALAVLDVM
;
A
#
# COMPACT_ATOMS: atom_id res chain seq x y z
N LYS A 1 -7.91 23.96 -5.21
CA LYS A 1 -9.23 23.43 -5.56
C LYS A 1 -9.10 22.65 -6.86
N ASP A 2 -9.66 21.48 -6.95
CA ASP A 2 -9.46 20.54 -8.07
C ASP A 2 -7.98 20.28 -8.35
N CYS A 3 -7.45 20.69 -9.50
CA CYS A 3 -6.05 20.57 -9.88
C CYS A 3 -5.24 21.86 -9.68
N SER A 4 -5.80 22.87 -9.03
CA SER A 4 -5.14 24.15 -8.79
C SER A 4 -4.79 24.37 -7.32
N VAL A 5 -3.62 24.95 -7.08
CA VAL A 5 -3.15 25.42 -5.78
C VAL A 5 -2.67 26.86 -5.89
N TRP A 6 -2.66 27.60 -4.79
CA TRP A 6 -2.23 29.00 -4.73
C TRP A 6 -1.18 29.19 -3.66
N ASP A 7 -0.21 30.05 -3.93
CA ASP A 7 0.76 30.48 -2.93
C ASP A 7 0.17 31.60 -2.02
N ASP A 8 0.98 32.05 -1.08
CA ASP A 8 0.63 33.11 -0.13
C ASP A 8 0.44 34.51 -0.78
N LYS A 9 0.87 34.67 -2.03
CA LYS A 9 0.66 35.87 -2.84
C LYS A 9 -0.55 35.77 -3.75
N GLY A 10 -1.27 34.65 -3.73
CA GLY A 10 -2.44 34.41 -4.56
C GLY A 10 -2.11 33.99 -6.00
N GLN A 11 -0.85 33.67 -6.32
CA GLN A 11 -0.48 33.12 -7.62
C GLN A 11 -1.02 31.70 -7.77
N GLU A 12 -1.72 31.42 -8.86
CA GLU A 12 -2.26 30.10 -9.17
C GLU A 12 -1.23 29.22 -9.88
N TYR A 13 -1.21 27.94 -9.51
CA TYR A 13 -0.40 26.89 -10.11
C TYR A 13 -1.27 25.68 -10.44
N LEU A 14 -1.03 25.07 -11.61
CA LEU A 14 -1.56 23.76 -11.93
C LEU A 14 -0.79 22.71 -11.14
N ASP A 15 -1.46 21.99 -10.25
CA ASP A 15 -0.83 20.96 -9.42
C ASP A 15 -0.71 19.62 -10.18
N LEU A 16 0.46 19.39 -10.78
CA LEU A 16 0.82 18.10 -11.38
C LEU A 16 1.56 17.17 -10.39
N TYR A 17 1.74 17.61 -9.14
CA TYR A 17 2.46 16.86 -8.10
C TYR A 17 1.53 16.11 -7.17
N GLY A 18 0.35 16.67 -6.87
CA GLY A 18 -0.65 16.07 -6.00
C GLY A 18 -0.15 15.74 -4.60
N GLY A 19 0.81 16.52 -4.07
CA GLY A 19 1.38 16.29 -2.73
C GLY A 19 1.99 14.90 -2.57
N HIS A 20 3.04 14.55 -3.29
CA HIS A 20 3.64 13.21 -3.37
C HIS A 20 2.69 12.14 -3.96
N ALA A 21 1.86 12.52 -4.93
CA ALA A 21 0.84 11.65 -5.54
C ALA A 21 -0.22 11.16 -4.53
N VAL A 22 -0.54 11.97 -3.53
CA VAL A 22 -1.55 11.69 -2.50
C VAL A 22 -2.95 12.03 -2.97
N ILE A 23 -3.10 13.17 -3.66
CA ILE A 23 -4.40 13.66 -4.12
C ILE A 23 -4.88 12.83 -5.31
N SER A 24 -5.99 12.13 -5.15
CA SER A 24 -6.56 11.22 -6.15
C SER A 24 -7.81 11.79 -6.85
N ILE A 25 -8.62 12.59 -6.15
CA ILE A 25 -9.90 13.14 -6.64
C ILE A 25 -9.90 14.67 -6.70
N GLY A 26 -8.72 15.31 -6.69
CA GLY A 26 -8.57 16.75 -6.65
C GLY A 26 -8.64 17.34 -5.24
N HIS A 27 -8.16 18.58 -5.11
CA HIS A 27 -8.17 19.32 -3.84
C HIS A 27 -9.59 19.82 -3.50
N CYS A 28 -9.99 19.62 -2.25
CA CYS A 28 -11.25 20.15 -1.69
C CYS A 28 -12.49 19.75 -2.53
N HIS A 29 -12.54 18.49 -2.99
CA HIS A 29 -13.73 17.99 -3.67
C HIS A 29 -14.97 18.16 -2.77
N PRO A 30 -16.08 18.79 -3.24
CA PRO A 30 -17.21 19.14 -2.37
C PRO A 30 -17.79 17.96 -1.59
N HIS A 31 -18.02 16.83 -2.26
CA HIS A 31 -18.53 15.61 -1.62
C HIS A 31 -17.58 15.09 -0.52
N TYR A 32 -16.27 15.15 -0.75
CA TYR A 32 -15.26 14.73 0.23
C TYR A 32 -15.27 15.65 1.47
N VAL A 33 -15.31 16.98 1.26
CA VAL A 33 -15.37 17.97 2.35
C VAL A 33 -16.63 17.80 3.17
N GLU A 34 -17.80 17.63 2.53
CA GLU A 34 -19.07 17.39 3.20
C GLU A 34 -19.06 16.10 4.02
N ALA A 35 -18.53 14.99 3.47
CA ALA A 35 -18.44 13.71 4.16
C ALA A 35 -17.59 13.81 5.43
N LEU A 36 -16.44 14.49 5.35
CA LEU A 36 -15.58 14.72 6.52
C LEU A 36 -16.22 15.61 7.56
N ALA A 37 -16.84 16.72 7.15
CA ALA A 37 -17.49 17.66 8.07
C ALA A 37 -18.63 16.97 8.83
N ARG A 38 -19.46 16.19 8.13
CA ARG A 38 -20.54 15.41 8.73
C ARG A 38 -20.00 14.38 9.73
N GLN A 39 -18.99 13.59 9.32
CA GLN A 39 -18.42 12.56 10.19
C GLN A 39 -17.74 13.16 11.42
N ALA A 40 -17.09 14.31 11.29
CA ALA A 40 -16.48 15.01 12.42
C ALA A 40 -17.53 15.48 13.44
N ALA A 41 -18.73 15.87 12.96
CA ALA A 41 -19.85 16.29 13.83
C ALA A 41 -20.56 15.09 14.50
N GLU A 42 -20.52 13.90 13.90
CA GLU A 42 -21.16 12.70 14.43
C GLU A 42 -20.24 11.93 15.40
N LEU A 43 -19.12 11.43 14.89
CA LEU A 43 -18.14 10.62 15.65
C LEU A 43 -16.81 10.55 14.90
N GLY A 44 -15.77 11.20 15.41
CA GLY A 44 -14.45 11.18 14.78
C GLY A 44 -13.69 9.87 14.99
N PHE A 45 -13.77 9.31 16.21
CA PHE A 45 -13.05 8.12 16.61
C PHE A 45 -13.78 7.36 17.73
N TYR A 46 -13.72 6.03 17.64
CA TYR A 46 -13.97 5.12 18.75
C TYR A 46 -13.06 3.89 18.65
N SER A 47 -12.96 3.12 19.73
CA SER A 47 -12.06 1.97 19.84
C SER A 47 -12.35 0.86 18.81
N ASN A 48 -11.29 0.27 18.25
CA ASN A 48 -11.37 -0.94 17.42
C ASN A 48 -11.78 -2.21 18.20
N SER A 49 -12.02 -2.09 19.51
CA SER A 49 -12.59 -3.18 20.32
C SER A 49 -14.07 -3.42 20.05
N VAL A 50 -14.73 -2.52 19.32
CA VAL A 50 -16.13 -2.65 18.89
C VAL A 50 -16.24 -2.63 17.38
N VAL A 51 -17.31 -3.19 16.85
CA VAL A 51 -17.55 -3.24 15.42
C VAL A 51 -17.80 -1.82 14.87
N ASN A 52 -16.96 -1.40 13.94
CA ASN A 52 -17.15 -0.17 13.18
C ASN A 52 -17.78 -0.50 11.81
N MET A 53 -19.02 -0.07 11.60
CA MET A 53 -19.76 -0.35 10.36
C MET A 53 -19.18 0.35 9.14
N LEU A 54 -18.48 1.48 9.31
CA LEU A 54 -17.80 2.16 8.20
C LEU A 54 -16.63 1.32 7.68
N GLN A 55 -15.90 0.62 8.56
CA GLN A 55 -14.84 -0.30 8.15
C GLN A 55 -15.38 -1.45 7.29
N ARG A 56 -16.51 -2.05 7.70
CA ARG A 56 -17.17 -3.12 6.92
C ARG A 56 -17.62 -2.62 5.55
N ARG A 57 -18.29 -1.46 5.53
CA ARG A 57 -18.75 -0.84 4.29
C ARG A 57 -17.56 -0.49 3.37
N LEU A 58 -16.46 0.01 3.94
CA LEU A 58 -15.26 0.32 3.18
C LEU A 58 -14.64 -0.94 2.58
N ALA A 59 -14.49 -2.02 3.37
CA ALA A 59 -13.94 -3.28 2.88
C ALA A 59 -14.76 -3.84 1.71
N GLU A 60 -16.10 -3.86 1.84
CA GLU A 60 -17.00 -4.32 0.78
C GLU A 60 -16.89 -3.46 -0.48
N ARG A 61 -16.94 -2.14 -0.33
CA ARG A 61 -16.90 -1.21 -1.47
C ARG A 61 -15.55 -1.19 -2.16
N LEU A 62 -14.46 -1.20 -1.39
CA LEU A 62 -13.11 -1.26 -1.94
C LEU A 62 -12.90 -2.57 -2.70
N GLY A 63 -13.29 -3.70 -2.11
CA GLY A 63 -13.20 -5.01 -2.76
C GLY A 63 -13.90 -5.01 -4.12
N LYS A 64 -15.14 -4.50 -4.18
CA LYS A 64 -15.90 -4.36 -5.44
C LYS A 64 -15.22 -3.44 -6.45
N ALA A 65 -14.75 -2.27 -6.00
CA ALA A 65 -14.13 -1.28 -6.87
C ALA A 65 -12.81 -1.77 -7.50
N CYS A 66 -12.03 -2.53 -6.75
CA CYS A 66 -10.73 -3.01 -7.21
C CYS A 66 -10.73 -4.46 -7.75
N GLY A 67 -11.84 -5.21 -7.63
CA GLY A 67 -11.94 -6.60 -8.08
C GLY A 67 -11.34 -7.64 -7.12
N TYR A 68 -11.26 -7.30 -5.82
CA TYR A 68 -10.71 -8.13 -4.73
C TYR A 68 -11.74 -8.34 -3.61
N GLU A 69 -12.97 -8.72 -3.96
CA GLU A 69 -14.09 -8.90 -3.02
C GLU A 69 -13.85 -10.01 -2.00
N ASP A 70 -13.00 -10.97 -2.32
CA ASP A 70 -12.60 -12.08 -1.47
C ASP A 70 -11.43 -11.78 -0.53
N TYR A 71 -10.78 -10.60 -0.69
CA TYR A 71 -9.67 -10.19 0.20
C TYR A 71 -10.20 -9.55 1.48
N GLN A 72 -9.49 -9.83 2.57
CA GLN A 72 -9.71 -9.15 3.84
C GLN A 72 -9.01 -7.80 3.84
N LEU A 73 -9.47 -6.86 4.65
CA LEU A 73 -8.92 -5.52 4.75
C LEU A 73 -8.44 -5.23 6.17
N PHE A 74 -7.16 -4.94 6.33
CA PHE A 74 -6.60 -4.41 7.58
C PHE A 74 -6.25 -2.93 7.41
N LEU A 75 -6.81 -2.07 8.26
CA LEU A 75 -6.72 -0.62 8.17
C LEU A 75 -5.68 -0.06 9.15
N ILE A 76 -4.83 0.82 8.66
CA ILE A 76 -3.78 1.52 9.40
C ILE A 76 -3.71 3.00 8.96
N ASN A 77 -2.63 3.75 9.31
CA ASN A 77 -2.60 5.20 9.18
C ASN A 77 -1.63 5.71 8.11
N SER A 78 -0.74 4.87 7.60
CA SER A 78 0.28 5.28 6.64
C SER A 78 0.71 4.13 5.72
N GLY A 79 1.40 4.49 4.62
CA GLY A 79 1.98 3.49 3.70
C GLY A 79 3.11 2.69 4.35
N ALA A 80 3.93 3.33 5.21
CA ALA A 80 4.98 2.63 5.93
C ALA A 80 4.39 1.55 6.85
N GLU A 81 3.33 1.88 7.61
CA GLU A 81 2.61 0.88 8.43
C GLU A 81 2.00 -0.23 7.57
N ALA A 82 1.48 0.07 6.38
CA ALA A 82 0.94 -0.93 5.47
C ALA A 82 2.03 -1.93 5.07
N ASN A 83 3.18 -1.46 4.63
CA ASN A 83 4.31 -2.31 4.24
C ASN A 83 4.88 -3.10 5.42
N GLU A 84 5.04 -2.48 6.61
CA GLU A 84 5.43 -3.18 7.84
C GLU A 84 4.51 -4.36 8.15
N ASN A 85 3.19 -4.13 8.14
CA ASN A 85 2.22 -5.16 8.46
C ASN A 85 2.13 -6.23 7.35
N ALA A 86 2.31 -5.89 6.08
CA ALA A 86 2.36 -6.86 5.00
C ALA A 86 3.58 -7.79 5.14
N MET A 87 4.77 -7.24 5.37
CA MET A 87 5.99 -8.04 5.57
C MET A 87 5.92 -8.86 6.87
N LYS A 88 5.33 -8.31 7.94
CA LYS A 88 5.07 -9.02 9.19
C LYS A 88 4.12 -10.22 8.99
N LEU A 89 3.03 -10.04 8.24
CA LEU A 89 2.11 -11.14 7.89
C LEU A 89 2.81 -12.22 7.07
N ALA A 90 3.63 -11.83 6.09
CA ALA A 90 4.42 -12.78 5.31
C ALA A 90 5.37 -13.59 6.17
N SER A 91 6.03 -12.95 7.14
CA SER A 91 6.91 -13.63 8.09
C SER A 91 6.14 -14.60 9.01
N PHE A 92 4.99 -14.21 9.54
CA PHE A 92 4.12 -15.11 10.32
C PHE A 92 3.68 -16.32 9.50
N LYS A 93 3.24 -16.12 8.25
CA LYS A 93 2.76 -17.19 7.37
C LYS A 93 3.85 -18.20 7.02
N THR A 94 5.08 -17.74 6.79
CA THR A 94 6.18 -18.57 6.28
C THR A 94 7.12 -19.07 7.37
N GLY A 95 7.16 -18.43 8.54
CA GLY A 95 8.16 -18.65 9.58
C GLY A 95 9.56 -18.16 9.20
N ARG A 96 9.68 -17.37 8.12
CA ARG A 96 10.95 -16.88 7.56
C ARG A 96 11.11 -15.39 7.85
N THR A 97 12.33 -14.86 7.63
CA THR A 97 12.66 -13.47 8.01
C THR A 97 13.18 -12.60 6.87
N ARG A 98 13.68 -13.21 5.78
CA ARG A 98 14.29 -12.45 4.69
C ARG A 98 13.25 -11.91 3.71
N VAL A 99 13.44 -10.66 3.30
CA VAL A 99 12.61 -9.95 2.32
C VAL A 99 13.46 -9.63 1.09
N LEU A 100 12.90 -9.83 -0.09
CA LEU A 100 13.48 -9.35 -1.35
C LEU A 100 12.77 -8.05 -1.76
N SER A 101 13.54 -7.02 -2.07
CA SER A 101 13.07 -5.72 -2.55
C SER A 101 13.79 -5.34 -3.85
N ALA A 102 13.20 -4.47 -4.64
CA ALA A 102 13.83 -4.02 -5.87
C ALA A 102 14.86 -2.90 -5.61
N VAL A 103 15.94 -2.89 -6.40
CA VAL A 103 16.85 -1.73 -6.47
C VAL A 103 16.04 -0.48 -6.80
N LYS A 104 16.32 0.63 -6.10
CA LYS A 104 15.61 1.93 -6.14
C LYS A 104 14.17 1.89 -5.64
N ALA A 105 13.75 0.85 -4.95
CA ALA A 105 12.45 0.82 -4.30
C ALA A 105 12.34 1.85 -3.18
N PHE A 106 11.10 2.29 -2.91
CA PHE A 106 10.75 3.10 -1.74
C PHE A 106 9.48 2.55 -1.08
N HIS A 107 9.63 2.01 0.13
CA HIS A 107 8.51 1.37 0.86
C HIS A 107 8.15 2.06 2.18
N GLY A 108 8.88 3.09 2.57
CA GLY A 108 8.59 3.86 3.77
C GLY A 108 9.82 4.26 4.57
N ARG A 109 9.58 4.79 5.78
CA ARG A 109 10.65 5.31 6.66
C ARG A 109 10.63 4.71 8.07
N THR A 110 9.79 3.74 8.32
CA THR A 110 9.76 3.00 9.57
C THR A 110 10.66 1.75 9.47
N SER A 111 10.95 1.10 10.55
CA SER A 111 11.84 -0.03 10.77
C SER A 111 12.16 -0.91 9.53
N LEU A 112 11.37 -1.94 9.24
CA LEU A 112 11.59 -2.82 8.10
C LEU A 112 11.24 -2.15 6.76
N ALA A 113 10.27 -1.24 6.73
CA ALA A 113 9.92 -0.50 5.51
C ALA A 113 11.05 0.41 5.04
N VAL A 114 11.83 1.03 5.96
CA VAL A 114 13.02 1.80 5.58
C VAL A 114 14.16 0.89 5.15
N GLU A 115 14.31 -0.26 5.78
CA GLU A 115 15.30 -1.26 5.36
C GLU A 115 14.96 -1.85 3.98
N ALA A 116 13.67 -1.95 3.61
CA ALA A 116 13.24 -2.36 2.28
C ALA A 116 13.32 -1.23 1.22
N THR A 117 13.64 0.00 1.64
CA THR A 117 13.86 1.16 0.77
C THR A 117 15.34 1.26 0.39
N ASP A 118 15.65 1.16 -0.91
CA ASP A 118 17.03 1.22 -1.42
C ASP A 118 17.59 2.64 -1.38
N ASN A 119 17.89 3.11 -0.18
CA ASN A 119 18.55 4.39 0.07
C ASN A 119 19.32 4.38 1.39
N ALA A 120 20.61 4.06 1.33
CA ALA A 120 21.48 3.98 2.50
C ALA A 120 21.53 5.26 3.35
N LYS A 121 21.20 6.44 2.76
CA LYS A 121 21.23 7.72 3.50
C LYS A 121 20.12 7.87 4.54
N ILE A 122 19.05 7.06 4.43
CA ILE A 122 17.89 7.16 5.33
C ILE A 122 17.75 5.93 6.24
N ILE A 123 18.59 4.92 6.07
CA ILE A 123 18.65 3.73 6.93
C ILE A 123 19.56 4.04 8.11
N ALA A 124 18.97 4.27 9.28
CA ALA A 124 19.74 4.44 10.50
C ALA A 124 20.34 3.08 10.96
N PRO A 125 21.45 3.07 11.74
CA PRO A 125 22.05 1.82 12.25
C PRO A 125 21.06 0.90 12.96
N VAL A 126 20.08 1.45 13.67
CA VAL A 126 19.01 0.68 14.34
C VAL A 126 18.05 0.00 13.38
N ASN A 127 18.01 0.41 12.11
CA ASN A 127 17.15 -0.16 11.07
C ASN A 127 17.91 -1.09 10.11
N ALA A 128 19.24 -1.15 10.21
CA ALA A 128 20.10 -1.99 9.35
C ALA A 128 20.24 -3.40 9.94
N ASN A 129 19.18 -4.19 9.89
CA ASN A 129 19.11 -5.50 10.54
C ASN A 129 19.52 -6.67 9.62
N GLY A 130 19.78 -6.42 8.34
CA GLY A 130 20.21 -7.44 7.36
C GLY A 130 19.08 -8.37 6.91
N HIS A 131 17.84 -7.96 7.05
CA HIS A 131 16.69 -8.75 6.60
C HIS A 131 16.35 -8.56 5.12
N VAL A 132 16.88 -7.53 4.45
CA VAL A 132 16.50 -7.18 3.08
C VAL A 132 17.63 -7.41 2.10
N THR A 133 17.32 -8.05 0.97
CA THR A 133 18.20 -8.20 -0.20
C THR A 133 17.60 -7.40 -1.36
N TYR A 134 18.40 -6.52 -1.97
CA TYR A 134 17.97 -5.73 -3.13
C TYR A 134 18.40 -6.41 -4.43
N LEU A 135 17.45 -6.49 -5.37
CA LEU A 135 17.64 -7.12 -6.67
C LEU A 135 17.21 -6.17 -7.81
N PRO A 136 17.82 -6.27 -8.99
CA PRO A 136 17.39 -5.49 -10.14
C PRO A 136 15.92 -5.78 -10.48
N LEU A 137 15.12 -4.73 -10.70
CA LEU A 137 13.79 -4.89 -11.26
C LEU A 137 13.90 -5.49 -12.67
N ASN A 138 13.03 -6.43 -13.01
CA ASN A 138 12.99 -7.16 -14.28
C ASN A 138 14.11 -8.20 -14.51
N ASP A 139 14.94 -8.50 -13.52
CA ASP A 139 15.89 -9.62 -13.56
C ASP A 139 15.31 -10.84 -12.83
N LEU A 140 14.38 -11.54 -13.48
CA LEU A 140 13.70 -12.70 -12.87
C LEU A 140 14.67 -13.78 -12.39
N ALA A 141 15.78 -14.00 -13.13
CA ALA A 141 16.75 -15.02 -12.78
C ALA A 141 17.44 -14.73 -11.42
N ALA A 142 17.78 -13.47 -11.15
CA ALA A 142 18.34 -13.06 -9.87
C ALA A 142 17.35 -13.26 -8.71
N TRP A 143 16.07 -12.92 -8.91
CA TRP A 143 15.03 -13.11 -7.88
C TRP A 143 14.79 -14.62 -7.62
N GLU A 144 14.74 -15.43 -8.65
CA GLU A 144 14.53 -16.87 -8.53
C GLU A 144 15.69 -17.55 -7.82
N ALA A 145 16.94 -17.16 -8.11
CA ALA A 145 18.13 -17.67 -7.43
C ALA A 145 18.11 -17.37 -5.91
N GLU A 146 17.61 -16.19 -5.51
CA GLU A 146 17.46 -15.84 -4.09
C GLU A 146 16.30 -16.59 -3.42
N LEU A 147 15.17 -16.75 -4.10
CA LEU A 147 14.02 -17.51 -3.61
C LEU A 147 14.36 -19.00 -3.40
N ALA A 148 15.20 -19.57 -4.25
CA ALA A 148 15.64 -20.97 -4.16
C ALA A 148 16.43 -21.28 -2.88
N LYS A 149 16.96 -20.28 -2.16
CA LYS A 149 17.62 -20.45 -0.86
C LYS A 149 16.67 -20.88 0.25
N GLY A 150 15.35 -20.67 0.08
CA GLY A 150 14.32 -21.19 0.97
C GLY A 150 14.08 -20.39 2.25
N ASP A 151 14.71 -19.24 2.44
CA ASP A 151 14.63 -18.39 3.66
C ASP A 151 13.85 -17.09 3.46
N VAL A 152 13.34 -16.84 2.24
CA VAL A 152 12.59 -15.63 1.89
C VAL A 152 11.15 -15.75 2.35
N CYS A 153 10.68 -14.77 3.14
CA CYS A 153 9.26 -14.65 3.54
C CYS A 153 8.44 -13.86 2.52
N ALA A 154 9.00 -12.77 1.97
CA ALA A 154 8.29 -11.89 1.05
C ALA A 154 9.16 -11.37 -0.08
N CYS A 155 8.55 -11.20 -1.24
CA CYS A 155 9.01 -10.31 -2.30
C CYS A 155 8.10 -9.10 -2.32
N ILE A 156 8.65 -7.88 -2.09
CA ILE A 156 7.89 -6.63 -2.15
C ILE A 156 8.34 -5.82 -3.36
N ILE A 157 7.38 -5.41 -4.19
CA ILE A 157 7.63 -4.62 -5.39
C ILE A 157 6.62 -3.47 -5.54
N GLU A 158 7.09 -2.34 -6.05
CA GLU A 158 6.25 -1.35 -6.72
C GLU A 158 6.17 -1.75 -8.19
N CYS A 159 4.97 -1.98 -8.75
CA CYS A 159 4.84 -2.27 -10.18
C CYS A 159 5.24 -1.09 -11.06
N ILE A 160 5.14 0.13 -10.51
CA ILE A 160 5.70 1.36 -11.05
C ILE A 160 6.43 2.06 -9.90
N GLN A 161 7.75 2.05 -9.92
CA GLN A 161 8.59 2.69 -8.89
C GLN A 161 8.49 4.22 -9.01
N GLY A 162 7.72 4.85 -8.11
CA GLY A 162 7.54 6.29 -8.16
C GLY A 162 8.82 7.06 -7.82
N VAL A 163 9.34 6.90 -6.62
CA VAL A 163 10.57 7.56 -6.14
C VAL A 163 11.81 7.09 -6.93
N GLY A 164 11.80 5.85 -7.39
CA GLY A 164 12.87 5.24 -8.17
C GLY A 164 13.03 5.78 -9.59
N GLY A 165 12.19 6.72 -10.03
CA GLY A 165 12.29 7.38 -11.34
C GLY A 165 11.38 6.76 -12.41
N ILE A 166 10.18 6.37 -12.02
CA ILE A 166 9.09 5.83 -12.87
C ILE A 166 9.55 4.60 -13.67
N ARG A 167 10.24 3.69 -12.98
CA ARG A 167 10.64 2.39 -13.55
C ARG A 167 9.47 1.43 -13.44
N MET A 168 9.20 0.70 -14.51
CA MET A 168 8.06 -0.21 -14.58
C MET A 168 8.52 -1.66 -14.59
N ALA A 169 7.80 -2.49 -13.86
CA ALA A 169 7.90 -3.94 -14.00
C ALA A 169 7.34 -4.37 -15.35
N THR A 170 7.99 -5.33 -16.01
CA THR A 170 7.44 -5.96 -17.21
C THR A 170 6.42 -7.04 -16.82
N GLU A 171 5.49 -7.32 -17.72
CA GLU A 171 4.50 -8.39 -17.53
C GLU A 171 5.19 -9.75 -17.31
N GLU A 172 6.18 -10.07 -18.13
CA GLU A 172 6.97 -11.31 -18.03
C GLU A 172 7.64 -11.44 -16.66
N PHE A 173 8.28 -10.36 -16.17
CA PHE A 173 8.89 -10.35 -14.84
C PHE A 173 7.85 -10.57 -13.74
N ALA A 174 6.76 -9.82 -13.77
CA ALA A 174 5.76 -9.88 -12.70
C ALA A 174 5.08 -11.25 -12.62
N GLN A 175 4.70 -11.82 -13.76
CA GLN A 175 4.10 -13.16 -13.83
C GLN A 175 5.10 -14.25 -13.42
N GLY A 176 6.36 -14.14 -13.87
CA GLY A 176 7.44 -15.03 -13.46
C GLY A 176 7.72 -14.97 -11.97
N LEU A 177 7.77 -13.75 -11.39
CA LEU A 177 7.97 -13.54 -9.95
C LEU A 177 6.82 -14.12 -9.12
N GLN A 178 5.56 -13.91 -9.54
CA GLN A 178 4.41 -14.52 -8.87
C GLN A 178 4.51 -16.05 -8.89
N ALA A 179 4.86 -16.65 -10.04
CA ALA A 179 5.04 -18.09 -10.15
C ALA A 179 6.20 -18.60 -9.29
N ALA A 180 7.33 -17.87 -9.22
CA ALA A 180 8.47 -18.21 -8.38
C ALA A 180 8.13 -18.11 -6.89
N CYS A 181 7.45 -17.04 -6.45
CA CYS A 181 6.96 -16.93 -5.06
C CYS A 181 6.10 -18.14 -4.68
N LYS A 182 5.16 -18.53 -5.53
CA LYS A 182 4.31 -19.70 -5.29
C LYS A 182 5.12 -20.99 -5.19
N ARG A 183 6.12 -21.23 -6.09
CA ARG A 183 6.98 -22.44 -6.08
C ARG A 183 7.80 -22.53 -4.80
N HIS A 184 8.33 -21.41 -4.34
CA HIS A 184 9.24 -21.38 -3.18
C HIS A 184 8.53 -21.08 -1.85
N GLY A 185 7.19 -20.92 -1.87
CA GLY A 185 6.38 -20.64 -0.68
C GLY A 185 6.70 -19.28 -0.04
N ALA A 186 7.07 -18.30 -0.84
CA ALA A 186 7.22 -16.91 -0.43
C ALA A 186 5.94 -16.11 -0.76
N VAL A 187 5.75 -14.97 -0.08
CA VAL A 187 4.59 -14.10 -0.26
C VAL A 187 4.92 -12.99 -1.26
N LEU A 188 4.07 -12.77 -2.25
CA LEU A 188 4.17 -11.63 -3.16
C LEU A 188 3.38 -10.44 -2.60
N VAL A 189 4.08 -9.34 -2.34
CA VAL A 189 3.51 -8.06 -1.89
C VAL A 189 3.62 -7.03 -3.02
N CYS A 190 2.49 -6.51 -3.48
CA CYS A 190 2.48 -5.35 -4.38
C CYS A 190 2.22 -4.07 -3.59
N ASP A 191 3.21 -3.18 -3.60
CA ASP A 191 3.10 -1.84 -3.03
C ASP A 191 2.38 -0.91 -4.03
N GLU A 192 1.10 -0.72 -3.81
CA GLU A 192 0.23 0.16 -4.60
C GLU A 192 0.01 1.54 -3.94
N ILE A 193 0.85 1.88 -2.97
CA ILE A 193 0.73 3.13 -2.21
C ILE A 193 0.81 4.35 -3.12
N GLN A 194 1.68 4.33 -4.12
CA GLN A 194 1.81 5.45 -5.05
C GLN A 194 1.17 5.16 -6.41
N CYS A 195 1.28 3.95 -6.94
CA CYS A 195 0.82 3.61 -8.28
C CYS A 195 -0.65 3.17 -8.36
N GLY A 196 -1.30 2.91 -7.21
CA GLY A 196 -2.69 2.53 -7.13
C GLY A 196 -3.69 3.69 -7.21
N TYR A 197 -4.94 3.40 -6.94
CA TYR A 197 -6.06 4.35 -6.93
C TYR A 197 -6.21 5.13 -8.24
N GLY A 198 -6.22 4.41 -9.36
CA GLY A 198 -6.51 4.97 -10.68
C GLY A 198 -5.33 5.69 -11.35
N ARG A 199 -4.18 5.87 -10.68
CA ARG A 199 -3.05 6.65 -11.19
C ARG A 199 -2.49 6.13 -12.51
N SER A 200 -2.50 4.83 -12.73
CA SER A 200 -2.01 4.18 -13.97
C SER A 200 -3.12 3.92 -15.00
N GLY A 201 -4.39 4.32 -14.73
CA GLY A 201 -5.54 4.07 -15.58
C GLY A 201 -6.28 2.77 -15.25
N ARG A 202 -5.79 1.96 -14.30
CA ARG A 202 -6.52 0.88 -13.63
C ARG A 202 -6.55 1.14 -12.14
N PHE A 203 -7.45 0.49 -11.39
CA PHE A 203 -7.54 0.70 -9.95
C PHE A 203 -6.20 0.44 -9.27
N PHE A 204 -5.54 -0.68 -9.63
CA PHE A 204 -4.16 -1.00 -9.22
C PHE A 204 -3.26 -1.19 -10.44
N ALA A 205 -2.00 -0.78 -10.32
CA ALA A 205 -1.02 -0.88 -11.41
C ALA A 205 -0.70 -2.34 -11.78
N HIS A 206 -0.64 -3.25 -10.79
CA HIS A 206 -0.38 -4.67 -11.05
C HIS A 206 -1.45 -5.35 -11.93
N GLN A 207 -2.65 -4.76 -12.05
CA GLN A 207 -3.69 -5.28 -12.94
C GLN A 207 -3.33 -5.18 -14.44
N TRP A 208 -2.40 -4.27 -14.79
CA TRP A 208 -1.82 -4.22 -16.14
C TRP A 208 -0.91 -5.40 -16.43
N LEU A 209 -0.32 -5.98 -15.39
CA LEU A 209 0.67 -7.07 -15.48
C LEU A 209 0.02 -8.46 -15.38
N GLY A 210 -1.28 -8.53 -15.22
CA GLY A 210 -2.04 -9.79 -15.15
C GLY A 210 -1.69 -10.67 -13.94
N ILE A 211 -1.20 -10.09 -12.85
CA ILE A 211 -0.88 -10.80 -11.60
C ILE A 211 -1.93 -10.58 -10.53
N ARG A 212 -1.98 -11.50 -9.57
CA ARG A 212 -2.83 -11.43 -8.39
C ARG A 212 -1.95 -11.64 -7.14
N PRO A 213 -1.43 -10.57 -6.52
CA PRO A 213 -0.51 -10.66 -5.40
C PRO A 213 -1.20 -11.20 -4.14
N ASP A 214 -0.43 -11.79 -3.24
CA ASP A 214 -0.94 -12.29 -1.96
C ASP A 214 -1.36 -11.15 -1.02
N LEU A 215 -0.60 -10.05 -1.03
CA LEU A 215 -0.84 -8.86 -0.24
C LEU A 215 -0.72 -7.61 -1.12
N ILE A 216 -1.64 -6.65 -0.92
CA ILE A 216 -1.62 -5.37 -1.62
C ILE A 216 -1.61 -4.27 -0.56
N THR A 217 -0.60 -3.40 -0.59
CA THR A 217 -0.51 -2.28 0.35
C THR A 217 -0.97 -0.99 -0.32
N VAL A 218 -1.77 -0.21 0.38
CA VAL A 218 -2.34 1.04 -0.12
C VAL A 218 -2.26 2.15 0.94
N ALA A 219 -2.15 3.38 0.47
CA ALA A 219 -2.22 4.61 1.25
C ALA A 219 -2.50 5.79 0.30
N LYS A 220 -2.01 6.98 0.62
CA LYS A 220 -2.07 8.17 -0.26
C LYS A 220 -3.46 8.38 -0.88
N GLY A 221 -3.66 7.90 -2.09
CA GLY A 221 -4.91 8.06 -2.85
C GLY A 221 -6.16 7.47 -2.17
N ILE A 222 -6.00 6.52 -1.24
CA ILE A 222 -7.13 5.89 -0.54
C ILE A 222 -8.05 6.89 0.17
N ALA A 223 -7.48 7.97 0.71
CA ALA A 223 -8.22 8.96 1.51
C ALA A 223 -7.92 10.41 1.13
N ASN A 224 -7.39 10.66 -0.07
CA ASN A 224 -7.21 11.99 -0.67
C ASN A 224 -6.58 13.02 0.27
N GLY A 225 -5.58 12.61 1.06
CA GLY A 225 -4.85 13.49 1.99
C GLY A 225 -5.17 13.26 3.47
N PHE A 226 -6.25 12.56 3.83
CA PHE A 226 -6.44 12.13 5.21
C PHE A 226 -5.48 10.97 5.54
N PRO A 227 -4.78 10.99 6.70
CA PRO A 227 -3.86 9.92 7.08
C PRO A 227 -4.55 8.55 7.15
N MET A 228 -4.25 7.69 6.19
CA MET A 228 -4.80 6.34 6.10
C MET A 228 -3.91 5.44 5.26
N GLY A 229 -3.87 4.17 5.62
CA GLY A 229 -3.31 3.09 4.84
C GLY A 229 -4.10 1.82 5.05
N ALA A 230 -3.86 0.82 4.22
CA ALA A 230 -4.46 -0.50 4.38
C ALA A 230 -3.60 -1.59 3.75
N VAL A 231 -3.85 -2.81 4.18
CA VAL A 231 -3.39 -4.04 3.53
C VAL A 231 -4.61 -4.82 3.10
N LEU A 232 -4.71 -5.12 1.80
CA LEU A 232 -5.64 -6.13 1.28
C LEU A 232 -4.92 -7.48 1.37
N ILE A 233 -5.57 -8.45 1.99
CA ILE A 233 -5.00 -9.73 2.40
C ILE A 233 -5.74 -10.84 1.71
N SER A 234 -5.03 -11.68 0.94
CA SER A 234 -5.64 -12.78 0.20
C SER A 234 -6.30 -13.82 1.14
N PRO A 235 -7.29 -14.57 0.65
CA PRO A 235 -7.97 -15.60 1.45
C PRO A 235 -7.05 -16.76 1.89
N ASP A 236 -5.84 -16.84 1.32
CA ASP A 236 -4.83 -17.84 1.73
C ASP A 236 -4.20 -17.56 3.09
N PHE A 237 -4.44 -16.39 3.66
CA PHE A 237 -4.03 -16.04 5.03
C PHE A 237 -5.13 -16.38 6.02
N LYS A 238 -4.78 -17.16 7.06
CA LYS A 238 -5.67 -17.40 8.17
C LYS A 238 -5.52 -16.28 9.20
N PRO A 239 -6.62 -15.59 9.55
CA PRO A 239 -6.55 -14.55 10.57
C PRO A 239 -6.30 -15.19 11.94
N GLU A 240 -5.36 -14.63 12.70
CA GLU A 240 -5.11 -14.99 14.08
C GLU A 240 -5.24 -13.73 14.95
N TYR A 241 -5.98 -13.87 16.05
CA TYR A 241 -6.22 -12.76 16.96
C TYR A 241 -4.91 -12.27 17.58
N GLY A 242 -4.67 -10.95 17.52
CA GLY A 242 -3.51 -10.31 18.12
C GLY A 242 -2.25 -10.26 17.25
N GLN A 243 -2.22 -10.88 16.06
CA GLN A 243 -1.06 -10.76 15.15
C GLN A 243 -0.85 -9.34 14.65
N LEU A 244 -1.94 -8.65 14.31
CA LEU A 244 -1.95 -7.26 13.88
C LEU A 244 -2.78 -6.41 14.84
N GLY A 245 -2.43 -5.14 14.97
CA GLY A 245 -3.16 -4.23 15.82
C GLY A 245 -2.85 -2.77 15.48
N THR A 246 -3.83 -1.90 15.73
CA THR A 246 -3.71 -0.46 15.53
C THR A 246 -4.70 0.27 16.42
N THR A 247 -4.31 1.42 16.96
CA THR A 247 -5.23 2.26 17.72
C THR A 247 -6.11 3.09 16.81
N PHE A 248 -5.53 3.79 15.85
CA PHE A 248 -6.24 4.76 15.00
C PHE A 248 -6.61 4.24 13.62
N GLY A 249 -6.03 3.11 13.18
CA GLY A 249 -6.30 2.56 11.86
C GLY A 249 -7.79 2.24 11.67
N GLY A 250 -8.36 2.74 10.58
CA GLY A 250 -9.79 2.57 10.29
C GLY A 250 -10.72 3.39 11.18
N ASN A 251 -10.25 4.52 11.76
CA ASN A 251 -11.13 5.43 12.49
C ASN A 251 -12.26 5.97 11.59
N HIS A 252 -13.31 6.48 12.20
CA HIS A 252 -14.50 6.92 11.49
C HIS A 252 -14.22 8.00 10.45
N MET A 253 -13.34 8.96 10.77
CA MET A 253 -12.94 10.02 9.84
C MET A 253 -12.22 9.47 8.62
N ALA A 254 -11.24 8.58 8.83
CA ALA A 254 -10.48 7.95 7.75
C ALA A 254 -11.40 7.11 6.86
N CYS A 255 -12.31 6.33 7.44
CA CYS A 255 -13.26 5.53 6.68
C CYS A 255 -14.24 6.42 5.87
N ALA A 256 -14.73 7.51 6.45
CA ALA A 256 -15.58 8.47 5.74
C ALA A 256 -14.84 9.12 4.56
N ALA A 257 -13.56 9.50 4.76
CA ALA A 257 -12.71 10.03 3.71
C ALA A 257 -12.53 9.02 2.55
N ALA A 258 -12.17 7.77 2.88
CA ALA A 258 -11.97 6.73 1.88
C ALA A 258 -13.26 6.35 1.13
N LEU A 259 -14.40 6.31 1.82
CA LEU A 259 -15.70 6.07 1.19
C LEU A 259 -16.05 7.20 0.21
N ALA A 260 -15.80 8.46 0.60
CA ALA A 260 -16.03 9.60 -0.28
C ALA A 260 -15.12 9.59 -1.51
N VAL A 261 -13.88 9.10 -1.39
CA VAL A 261 -12.99 8.88 -2.54
C VAL A 261 -13.60 7.84 -3.49
N LEU A 262 -14.06 6.70 -2.96
CA LEU A 262 -14.70 5.65 -3.78
C LEU A 262 -16.04 6.08 -4.40
N ASP A 263 -16.71 7.08 -3.84
CA ASP A 263 -17.93 7.64 -4.44
C ASP A 263 -17.63 8.46 -5.71
N VAL A 264 -16.42 8.99 -5.84
CA VAL A 264 -15.99 9.88 -6.94
C VAL A 264 -15.25 9.12 -8.03
N MET A 265 -14.53 8.06 -7.68
CA MET A 265 -13.80 7.20 -8.61
C MET A 265 -14.74 6.26 -9.39
#